data_df73a6cb7b59b9650e89066e6a1b7fe5
#
_entry.id   df73a6cb7b59b9650e89066e6a1b7fe5
#
_cell.length_a   1.000
_cell.length_b   1.000
_cell.length_c   1.000
_cell.angle_alpha   90.00
_cell.angle_beta   90.00
_cell.angle_gamma   90.00
#
_symmetry.space_group_name_H-M   'P 1'
#
loop_
_entity.id
_entity.type
_entity.pdbx_description
1 polymer ?
#
loop_
_entity_poly.entity_id
_entity_poly.type
_entity_poly.pdbx_seq_one_letter_code
_entity_poly.pdbx_strand_id
1 'polypeptide(L)'
;MANKANFDLFVNTINKRLGPKSNSGKLLIIDGSMTGSQSRNAMKDMGDNFDYFLEQAYAATSYTALDNRFNQAIAFFPPEKILMNINFQNGEYDDPAAFTLRDGSKWDRFFGYAKWQPSNGMKKGGVGGYQIQIDFTNSPEYKYIRGAIQIMNPAIK
;
A
#
# COMPACT_ATOMS: atom_id res chain seq x y z
N MET A 1 -0.81 -21.89 -11.64
CA MET A 1 -1.64 -20.69 -11.97
C MET A 1 -2.80 -20.66 -11.00
N ALA A 2 -3.00 -19.57 -10.29
CA ALA A 2 -4.23 -19.42 -9.52
C ALA A 2 -5.39 -19.38 -10.54
N ASN A 3 -6.28 -20.35 -10.46
CA ASN A 3 -7.46 -20.39 -11.32
C ASN A 3 -8.35 -19.21 -10.89
N LYS A 4 -8.59 -18.27 -11.81
CA LYS A 4 -9.43 -17.08 -11.52
C LYS A 4 -10.79 -17.50 -10.95
N ALA A 5 -11.41 -18.55 -11.48
CA ALA A 5 -12.71 -19.04 -10.99
C ALA A 5 -12.65 -19.45 -9.50
N ASN A 6 -11.57 -20.11 -9.06
CA ASN A 6 -11.39 -20.48 -7.65
C ASN A 6 -11.14 -19.26 -6.79
N PHE A 7 -10.38 -18.28 -7.28
CA PHE A 7 -10.18 -17.02 -6.58
C PHE A 7 -11.50 -16.24 -6.42
N ASP A 8 -12.27 -16.13 -7.50
CA ASP A 8 -13.57 -15.46 -7.48
C ASP A 8 -14.55 -16.14 -6.49
N LEU A 9 -14.60 -17.48 -6.52
CA LEU A 9 -15.42 -18.25 -5.58
C LEU A 9 -14.99 -18.00 -4.11
N PHE A 10 -13.69 -18.02 -3.85
CA PHE A 10 -13.12 -17.75 -2.53
C PHE A 10 -13.50 -16.35 -2.04
N VAL A 11 -13.24 -15.31 -2.84
CA VAL A 11 -13.54 -13.93 -2.50
C VAL A 11 -15.04 -13.73 -2.30
N ASN A 12 -15.88 -14.23 -3.21
CA ASN A 12 -17.33 -14.13 -3.08
C ASN A 12 -17.88 -14.85 -1.83
N THR A 13 -17.24 -15.94 -1.42
CA THR A 13 -17.60 -16.66 -0.19
C THR A 13 -17.27 -15.84 1.05
N ILE A 14 -16.08 -15.25 1.11
CA ILE A 14 -15.64 -14.40 2.22
C ILE A 14 -16.49 -13.12 2.31
N ASN A 15 -16.84 -12.53 1.17
CA ASN A 15 -17.65 -11.31 1.11
C ASN A 15 -19.07 -11.44 1.70
N LYS A 16 -19.53 -12.65 1.98
CA LYS A 16 -20.74 -12.86 2.77
C LYS A 16 -20.58 -12.44 4.25
N ARG A 17 -19.34 -12.28 4.72
CA ARG A 17 -19.00 -12.05 6.12
C ARG A 17 -18.06 -10.88 6.37
N LEU A 18 -17.23 -10.52 5.40
CA LEU A 18 -16.19 -9.50 5.50
C LEU A 18 -16.23 -8.60 4.27
N GLY A 19 -15.71 -7.37 4.41
CA GLY A 19 -15.56 -6.44 3.33
C GLY A 19 -16.82 -5.62 3.01
N PRO A 20 -16.73 -4.75 2.02
CA PRO A 20 -17.73 -3.72 1.75
C PRO A 20 -19.09 -4.30 1.33
N LYS A 21 -19.13 -5.53 0.80
CA LYS A 21 -20.37 -6.18 0.36
C LYS A 21 -21.10 -6.94 1.48
N SER A 22 -20.47 -7.12 2.65
CA SER A 22 -21.04 -7.94 3.74
C SER A 22 -21.99 -7.17 4.67
N ASN A 23 -21.95 -5.84 4.69
CA ASN A 23 -22.61 -4.97 5.66
C ASN A 23 -22.27 -5.32 7.14
N SER A 24 -21.17 -6.04 7.39
CA SER A 24 -20.78 -6.52 8.72
C SER A 24 -19.96 -5.51 9.52
N GLY A 25 -19.49 -4.43 8.89
CA GLY A 25 -18.52 -3.50 9.46
C GLY A 25 -17.09 -4.08 9.59
N LYS A 26 -16.87 -5.30 9.14
CA LYS A 26 -15.56 -5.94 9.16
C LYS A 26 -14.83 -5.74 7.83
N LEU A 27 -13.58 -5.34 7.90
CA LEU A 27 -12.77 -5.09 6.72
C LEU A 27 -12.34 -6.39 6.04
N LEU A 28 -12.24 -6.33 4.71
CA LEU A 28 -11.53 -7.30 3.87
C LEU A 28 -10.42 -6.57 3.12
N ILE A 29 -9.20 -6.92 3.45
CA ILE A 29 -7.99 -6.30 2.89
C ILE A 29 -7.24 -7.36 2.11
N ILE A 30 -6.70 -6.99 0.95
CA ILE A 30 -5.83 -7.85 0.18
C ILE A 30 -4.43 -7.26 0.07
N ASP A 31 -3.42 -8.09 0.25
CA ASP A 31 -2.01 -7.75 0.08
C ASP A 31 -1.44 -8.46 -1.15
N GLY A 32 -0.65 -7.74 -1.96
CA GLY A 32 -0.06 -8.29 -3.17
C GLY A 32 0.67 -7.25 -4.00
N SER A 33 1.06 -7.65 -5.21
CA SER A 33 1.66 -6.71 -6.17
C SER A 33 0.99 -6.79 -7.53
N MET A 34 0.57 -5.64 -8.06
CA MET A 34 -0.01 -5.54 -9.41
C MET A 34 1.05 -5.51 -10.53
N THR A 35 2.32 -5.62 -10.21
CA THR A 35 3.37 -5.75 -11.25
C THR A 35 3.33 -7.10 -11.97
N GLY A 36 2.84 -8.16 -11.30
CA GLY A 36 2.71 -9.50 -11.87
C GLY A 36 1.45 -9.70 -12.71
N SER A 37 1.56 -10.30 -13.88
CA SER A 37 0.40 -10.61 -14.74
C SER A 37 -0.61 -11.55 -14.08
N GLN A 38 -0.14 -12.48 -13.26
CA GLN A 38 -1.02 -13.41 -12.53
C GLN A 38 -1.89 -12.68 -11.49
N SER A 39 -1.31 -11.74 -10.75
CA SER A 39 -2.05 -10.92 -9.80
C SER A 39 -3.11 -10.08 -10.51
N ARG A 40 -2.75 -9.42 -11.62
CA ARG A 40 -3.70 -8.64 -12.41
C ARG A 40 -4.85 -9.50 -12.94
N ASN A 41 -4.56 -10.71 -13.43
CA ASN A 41 -5.61 -11.62 -13.91
C ASN A 41 -6.55 -12.04 -12.78
N ALA A 42 -6.03 -12.35 -11.60
CA ALA A 42 -6.83 -12.70 -10.43
C ALA A 42 -7.73 -11.54 -9.97
N MET A 43 -7.19 -10.31 -9.98
CA MET A 43 -7.89 -9.12 -9.51
C MET A 43 -8.86 -8.49 -10.51
N LYS A 44 -8.86 -8.97 -11.77
CA LYS A 44 -9.79 -8.46 -12.78
C LYS A 44 -11.24 -8.58 -12.29
N ASP A 45 -11.93 -7.44 -12.28
CA ASP A 45 -13.32 -7.29 -11.83
C ASP A 45 -13.58 -7.60 -10.34
N MET A 46 -12.52 -7.69 -9.53
CA MET A 46 -12.63 -8.05 -8.11
C MET A 46 -12.31 -6.92 -7.12
N GLY A 47 -11.80 -5.79 -7.58
CA GLY A 47 -11.35 -4.69 -6.71
C GLY A 47 -12.41 -4.16 -5.74
N ASP A 48 -13.68 -4.09 -6.16
CA ASP A 48 -14.79 -3.63 -5.33
C ASP A 48 -15.16 -4.58 -4.18
N ASN A 49 -14.56 -5.75 -4.14
CA ASN A 49 -14.78 -6.71 -3.05
C ASN A 49 -13.94 -6.43 -1.82
N PHE A 50 -12.96 -5.50 -1.91
CA PHE A 50 -12.01 -5.21 -0.86
C PHE A 50 -12.16 -3.77 -0.37
N ASP A 51 -11.93 -3.57 0.93
CA ASP A 51 -11.87 -2.25 1.55
C ASP A 51 -10.56 -1.56 1.20
N TYR A 52 -9.43 -2.30 1.23
CA TYR A 52 -8.10 -1.81 0.90
C TYR A 52 -7.28 -2.84 0.14
N PHE A 53 -6.38 -2.31 -0.68
CA PHE A 53 -5.31 -3.06 -1.34
C PHE A 53 -3.95 -2.57 -0.83
N LEU A 54 -3.14 -3.50 -0.33
CA LEU A 54 -1.78 -3.24 0.12
C LEU A 54 -0.82 -3.60 -1.03
N GLU A 55 -0.39 -2.60 -1.80
CA GLU A 55 0.61 -2.82 -2.87
C GLU A 55 1.99 -3.07 -2.25
N GLN A 56 2.55 -4.26 -2.46
CA GLN A 56 3.90 -4.64 -2.03
C GLN A 56 4.96 -3.86 -2.82
N ALA A 57 5.13 -2.58 -2.49
CA ALA A 57 6.06 -1.68 -3.16
C ALA A 57 7.51 -1.85 -2.64
N TYR A 58 7.87 -3.08 -2.23
CA TYR A 58 9.17 -3.41 -1.67
C TYR A 58 10.31 -2.99 -2.58
N ALA A 59 11.40 -2.54 -1.98
CA ALA A 59 12.61 -2.06 -2.64
C ALA A 59 12.44 -0.84 -3.59
N ALA A 60 11.28 -0.17 -3.62
CA ALA A 60 11.14 1.06 -4.39
C ALA A 60 11.92 2.20 -3.72
N THR A 61 12.80 2.87 -4.49
CA THR A 61 13.70 3.92 -3.99
C THR A 61 13.44 5.29 -4.65
N SER A 62 12.44 5.39 -5.50
CA SER A 62 12.19 6.62 -6.24
C SER A 62 10.70 6.91 -6.43
N TYR A 63 10.43 8.18 -6.65
CA TYR A 63 9.11 8.68 -7.04
C TYR A 63 8.50 7.87 -8.19
N THR A 64 9.26 7.69 -9.28
CA THR A 64 8.80 6.98 -10.48
C THR A 64 8.51 5.50 -10.21
N ALA A 65 9.27 4.87 -9.31
CA ALA A 65 9.03 3.47 -8.98
C ALA A 65 7.69 3.27 -8.27
N LEU A 66 7.32 4.16 -7.34
CA LEU A 66 6.00 4.12 -6.70
C LEU A 66 4.89 4.50 -7.67
N ASP A 67 5.13 5.52 -8.52
CA ASP A 67 4.15 5.99 -9.49
C ASP A 67 3.76 4.89 -10.48
N ASN A 68 4.75 4.14 -10.98
CA ASN A 68 4.50 3.00 -11.87
C ASN A 68 3.68 1.89 -11.21
N ARG A 69 3.95 1.57 -9.94
CA ARG A 69 3.18 0.56 -9.18
C ARG A 69 1.76 1.03 -8.93
N PHE A 70 1.60 2.26 -8.49
CA PHE A 70 0.29 2.86 -8.26
C PHE A 70 -0.55 2.90 -9.54
N ASN A 71 0.04 3.32 -10.67
CA ASN A 71 -0.64 3.38 -11.96
C ASN A 71 -1.07 1.99 -12.47
N GLN A 72 -0.39 0.93 -12.08
CA GLN A 72 -0.85 -0.43 -12.35
C GLN A 72 -2.00 -0.85 -11.42
N ALA A 73 -1.99 -0.43 -10.16
CA ALA A 73 -3.00 -0.79 -9.18
C ALA A 73 -4.34 -0.09 -9.39
N ILE A 74 -4.35 1.19 -9.84
CA ILE A 74 -5.59 1.96 -10.09
C ILE A 74 -6.46 1.38 -11.22
N ALA A 75 -5.93 0.50 -12.04
CA ALA A 75 -6.73 -0.26 -13.01
C ALA A 75 -7.67 -1.28 -12.34
N PHE A 76 -7.48 -1.58 -11.06
CA PHE A 76 -8.21 -2.61 -10.31
C PHE A 76 -8.87 -2.07 -9.04
N PHE A 77 -8.32 -1.02 -8.45
CA PHE A 77 -8.76 -0.47 -7.17
C PHE A 77 -8.93 1.05 -7.25
N PRO A 78 -9.91 1.62 -6.56
CA PRO A 78 -9.99 3.06 -6.35
C PRO A 78 -8.70 3.58 -5.70
N PRO A 79 -8.19 4.75 -6.10
CA PRO A 79 -6.91 5.30 -5.63
C PRO A 79 -6.81 5.39 -4.10
N GLU A 80 -7.89 5.83 -3.46
CA GLU A 80 -8.00 6.01 -2.01
C GLU A 80 -8.01 4.70 -1.21
N LYS A 81 -8.15 3.57 -1.89
CA LYS A 81 -8.05 2.23 -1.29
C LYS A 81 -6.66 1.61 -1.40
N ILE A 82 -5.75 2.24 -2.14
CA ILE A 82 -4.40 1.72 -2.38
C ILE A 82 -3.43 2.26 -1.33
N LEU A 83 -2.85 1.35 -0.52
CA LEU A 83 -1.79 1.64 0.42
C LEU A 83 -0.47 1.12 -0.12
N MET A 84 0.58 1.96 -0.08
CA MET A 84 1.92 1.56 -0.54
C MET A 84 2.69 0.94 0.62
N ASN A 85 2.98 -0.35 0.52
CA ASN A 85 3.65 -1.11 1.57
C ASN A 85 5.16 -1.23 1.35
N ILE A 86 5.91 -1.07 2.46
CA ILE A 86 7.35 -1.33 2.54
C ILE A 86 7.63 -2.59 3.36
N ASN A 87 8.82 -3.17 3.22
CA ASN A 87 9.23 -4.31 4.02
C ASN A 87 10.09 -3.87 5.22
N PHE A 88 9.53 -3.96 6.43
CA PHE A 88 10.26 -3.66 7.67
C PHE A 88 11.28 -4.74 8.01
N GLN A 89 11.01 -6.01 7.69
CA GLN A 89 11.90 -7.13 8.03
C GLN A 89 13.29 -6.99 7.39
N ASN A 90 13.36 -6.41 6.19
CA ASN A 90 14.63 -6.26 5.46
C ASN A 90 15.34 -4.92 5.76
N GLY A 91 14.88 -4.15 6.75
CA GLY A 91 15.46 -2.84 7.07
C GLY A 91 15.25 -1.77 6.01
N GLU A 92 14.27 -1.95 5.12
CA GLU A 92 14.03 -0.99 4.04
C GLU A 92 13.45 0.33 4.55
N TYR A 93 12.77 0.31 5.68
CA TYR A 93 12.00 1.43 6.21
C TYR A 93 12.87 2.58 6.72
N ASP A 94 14.04 2.27 7.29
CA ASP A 94 14.98 3.22 7.90
C ASP A 94 16.22 3.51 7.04
N ASP A 95 16.26 2.98 5.82
CA ASP A 95 17.35 3.19 4.87
C ASP A 95 17.48 4.70 4.58
N PRO A 96 18.58 5.35 5.08
CA PRO A 96 18.65 6.81 5.14
C PRO A 96 18.84 7.40 3.75
N ALA A 97 18.09 8.47 3.45
CA ALA A 97 18.13 9.17 2.16
C ALA A 97 17.95 8.26 0.93
N ALA A 98 17.36 7.06 1.11
CA ALA A 98 17.22 6.07 0.06
C ALA A 98 16.02 6.31 -0.86
N PHE A 99 15.13 7.25 -0.54
CA PHE A 99 14.01 7.59 -1.39
C PHE A 99 14.13 9.00 -1.97
N THR A 100 14.06 9.12 -3.28
CA THR A 100 14.11 10.42 -3.97
C THR A 100 12.72 10.83 -4.44
N LEU A 101 12.24 11.98 -3.96
CA LEU A 101 10.99 12.62 -4.41
C LEU A 101 11.16 13.32 -5.77
N ARG A 102 10.04 13.79 -6.34
CA ARG A 102 10.01 14.45 -7.65
C ARG A 102 10.82 15.74 -7.69
N ASP A 103 10.90 16.47 -6.58
CA ASP A 103 11.67 17.70 -6.43
C ASP A 103 13.18 17.45 -6.19
N GLY A 104 13.61 16.19 -6.21
CA GLY A 104 14.98 15.77 -5.95
C GLY A 104 15.34 15.64 -4.46
N SER A 105 14.45 15.97 -3.56
CA SER A 105 14.69 15.81 -2.13
C SER A 105 14.80 14.33 -1.74
N LYS A 106 15.70 14.04 -0.80
CA LYS A 106 15.95 12.67 -0.33
C LYS A 106 15.41 12.48 1.08
N TRP A 107 14.81 11.33 1.30
CA TRP A 107 14.15 10.97 2.55
C TRP A 107 14.49 9.53 2.93
N ASP A 108 14.44 9.23 4.22
CA ASP A 108 14.39 7.84 4.67
C ASP A 108 13.21 7.17 3.98
N ARG A 109 13.39 5.92 3.57
CA ARG A 109 12.49 5.30 2.59
C ARG A 109 11.02 5.33 3.00
N PHE A 110 10.70 5.01 4.26
CA PHE A 110 9.30 5.00 4.70
C PHE A 110 8.69 6.41 4.76
N PHE A 111 9.46 7.42 5.18
CA PHE A 111 9.02 8.82 5.13
C PHE A 111 8.84 9.31 3.70
N GLY A 112 9.70 8.86 2.79
CA GLY A 112 9.55 9.09 1.35
C GLY A 112 8.22 8.55 0.82
N TYR A 113 7.85 7.32 1.20
CA TYR A 113 6.54 6.74 0.85
C TYR A 113 5.37 7.55 1.42
N ALA A 114 5.48 8.02 2.68
CA ALA A 114 4.47 8.86 3.30
C ALA A 114 4.28 10.20 2.56
N LYS A 115 5.39 10.85 2.18
CA LYS A 115 5.39 12.12 1.43
C LYS A 115 4.97 11.99 -0.03
N TRP A 116 5.29 10.86 -0.67
CA TRP A 116 4.99 10.65 -2.07
C TRP A 116 3.49 10.75 -2.34
N GLN A 117 3.12 11.43 -3.44
CA GLN A 117 1.77 11.46 -4.00
C GLN A 117 1.84 11.14 -5.50
N PRO A 118 0.82 10.48 -6.08
CA PRO A 118 0.79 10.13 -7.49
C PRO A 118 0.90 11.34 -8.43
N SER A 119 1.60 11.16 -9.56
CA SER A 119 1.80 12.22 -10.57
C SER A 119 0.51 12.64 -11.30
N ASN A 120 -0.46 11.75 -11.33
CA ASN A 120 -1.74 11.94 -12.00
C ASN A 120 -2.75 12.80 -11.22
N GLY A 121 -2.35 13.37 -10.07
CA GLY A 121 -3.19 14.20 -9.21
C GLY A 121 -4.17 13.45 -8.31
N MET A 122 -4.22 12.12 -8.40
CA MET A 122 -5.00 11.28 -7.48
C MET A 122 -4.33 11.24 -6.10
N LYS A 123 -5.06 10.76 -5.09
CA LYS A 123 -4.52 10.56 -3.75
C LYS A 123 -4.45 9.08 -3.44
N LYS A 124 -3.28 8.62 -2.95
CA LYS A 124 -3.18 7.27 -2.37
C LYS A 124 -3.97 7.15 -1.08
N GLY A 125 -4.42 5.96 -0.72
CA GLY A 125 -5.09 5.69 0.55
C GLY A 125 -4.18 5.80 1.77
N GLY A 126 -2.89 5.52 1.61
CA GLY A 126 -1.96 5.56 2.72
C GLY A 126 -0.63 4.86 2.46
N VAL A 127 0.06 4.56 3.55
CA VAL A 127 1.24 3.69 3.57
C VAL A 127 1.07 2.61 4.62
N GLY A 128 1.79 1.51 4.46
CA GLY A 128 1.82 0.41 5.41
C GLY A 128 3.14 -0.34 5.35
N GLY A 129 3.23 -1.44 6.08
CA GLY A 129 4.46 -2.22 6.08
C GLY A 129 4.26 -3.68 6.48
N TYR A 130 5.03 -4.55 5.84
CA TYR A 130 5.16 -5.93 6.28
C TYR A 130 6.02 -5.98 7.53
N GLN A 131 5.57 -6.68 8.56
CA GLN A 131 6.22 -6.76 9.88
C GLN A 131 6.46 -5.39 10.53
N ILE A 132 5.48 -4.52 10.46
CA ILE A 132 5.52 -3.14 10.96
C ILE A 132 5.80 -3.06 12.49
N GLN A 133 5.54 -4.15 13.24
CA GLN A 133 5.87 -4.24 14.66
C GLN A 133 7.38 -4.10 14.95
N ILE A 134 8.25 -4.29 13.97
CA ILE A 134 9.70 -4.06 14.12
C ILE A 134 10.00 -2.61 14.51
N ASP A 135 9.18 -1.65 14.09
CA ASP A 135 9.34 -0.24 14.45
C ASP A 135 9.21 0.01 15.97
N PHE A 136 8.63 -0.93 16.73
CA PHE A 136 8.59 -0.86 18.19
C PHE A 136 9.99 -0.78 18.84
N THR A 137 10.99 -1.40 18.23
CA THR A 137 12.36 -1.43 18.75
C THR A 137 13.14 -0.14 18.50
N ASN A 138 12.60 0.81 17.73
CA ASN A 138 13.24 2.09 17.49
C ASN A 138 13.12 3.06 18.68
N SER A 139 13.95 4.07 18.70
CA SER A 139 13.90 5.14 19.70
C SER A 139 13.62 6.49 19.02
N PRO A 140 12.49 7.14 19.31
CA PRO A 140 11.39 6.66 20.15
C PRO A 140 10.63 5.47 19.50
N GLU A 141 9.94 4.70 20.33
CA GLU A 141 9.11 3.57 19.86
C GLU A 141 8.15 4.01 18.74
N TYR A 142 8.00 3.16 17.71
CA TYR A 142 7.19 3.45 16.53
C TYR A 142 7.55 4.78 15.83
N LYS A 143 8.85 5.12 15.80
CA LYS A 143 9.37 6.36 15.20
C LYS A 143 8.87 6.55 13.77
N TYR A 144 8.95 5.51 12.95
CA TYR A 144 8.60 5.59 11.54
C TYR A 144 7.10 5.61 11.30
N ILE A 145 6.33 4.79 12.03
CA ILE A 145 4.86 4.80 11.94
C ILE A 145 4.31 6.16 12.38
N ARG A 146 4.74 6.66 13.54
CA ARG A 146 4.31 7.96 14.06
C ARG A 146 4.67 9.11 13.13
N GLY A 147 5.90 9.10 12.59
CA GLY A 147 6.35 10.10 11.62
C GLY A 147 5.56 10.05 10.32
N ALA A 148 5.27 8.87 9.79
CA ALA A 148 4.45 8.71 8.59
C ALA A 148 3.01 9.23 8.80
N ILE A 149 2.40 8.95 9.96
CA ILE A 149 1.07 9.48 10.33
C ILE A 149 1.10 11.01 10.33
N GLN A 150 2.11 11.63 10.94
CA GLN A 150 2.25 13.09 10.99
C GLN A 150 2.47 13.72 9.61
N ILE A 151 3.25 13.05 8.76
CA ILE A 151 3.49 13.50 7.37
C ILE A 151 2.19 13.48 6.56
N MET A 152 1.39 12.43 6.71
CA MET A 152 0.14 12.27 5.96
C MET A 152 -1.03 13.09 6.54
N ASN A 153 -0.97 13.41 7.82
CA ASN A 153 -2.00 14.17 8.54
C ASN A 153 -1.37 15.38 9.27
N PRO A 154 -0.85 16.36 8.53
CA PRO A 154 -0.26 17.53 9.15
C PRO A 154 -1.31 18.28 9.99
N ALA A 155 -0.88 18.80 11.15
CA ALA A 155 -1.75 19.64 11.98
C ALA A 155 -2.28 20.82 11.15
N ILE A 156 -3.58 21.06 11.24
CA ILE A 156 -4.20 22.26 10.67
C ILE A 156 -3.66 23.45 11.47
N LYS A 157 -2.99 24.38 10.79
CA LYS A 157 -2.52 25.63 11.35
C LYS A 157 -3.62 26.68 11.41
#